data_6e915e3161fbd7f9995e74426d327932
#
_entry.id   6e915e3161fbd7f9995e74426d327932
#
_cell.length_a   1.000
_cell.length_b   1.000
_cell.length_c   1.000
_cell.angle_alpha   90.00
_cell.angle_beta   90.00
_cell.angle_gamma   90.00
#
_symmetry.space_group_name_H-M   'P 1'
#
loop_
_entity.id
_entity.type
_entity.pdbx_description
1 polymer ?
#
loop_
_entity_poly.entity_id
_entity_poly.type
_entity_poly.pdbx_seq_one_letter_code
_entity_poly.pdbx_strand_id
1 'polypeptide(L)'
;LQSLHDRSATLAQNVVEREHDVDQLERKIDNDLVAIIAKRAPVARDLRVIVSISKATTDLERIGDEAARIANLALAIYDSDTSLPGKNLMRDVGIMGQQVTAMLHESLESFDTLDAKRAEKLICKDNELEIDFQSSLRRLATYLLEDARNVGHAIHTVLMIRSIERIGDHARNLAEYIVYIIQGKDIRHNHTAYCKTD
;
A
#
# COMPACT_ATOMS: atom_id res chain seq x y z
N LEU A 1 -9.72 1.72 6.24
CA LEU A 1 -10.88 1.01 5.71
C LEU A 1 -12.06 1.02 6.67
N GLN A 2 -11.85 0.70 7.96
CA GLN A 2 -12.92 0.69 8.94
C GLN A 2 -13.60 2.06 9.06
N SER A 3 -12.84 3.15 9.03
CA SER A 3 -13.39 4.52 9.06
C SER A 3 -14.35 4.80 7.90
N LEU A 4 -14.05 4.26 6.71
CA LEU A 4 -14.91 4.35 5.53
C LEU A 4 -16.17 3.52 5.66
N HIS A 5 -16.04 2.28 6.17
CA HIS A 5 -17.16 1.38 6.39
C HIS A 5 -18.15 1.93 7.43
N ASP A 6 -17.61 2.38 8.57
CA ASP A 6 -18.37 2.85 9.72
C ASP A 6 -18.75 4.34 9.60
N ARG A 7 -18.27 5.01 8.54
CA ARG A 7 -18.44 6.46 8.31
C ARG A 7 -18.04 7.29 9.53
N SER A 8 -16.92 6.94 10.14
CA SER A 8 -16.43 7.53 11.38
C SER A 8 -15.30 8.53 11.13
N ALA A 9 -15.60 9.82 11.32
CA ALA A 9 -14.59 10.87 11.27
C ALA A 9 -13.50 10.67 12.35
N THR A 10 -13.90 10.23 13.56
CA THR A 10 -12.95 9.94 14.64
C THR A 10 -11.94 8.87 14.26
N LEU A 11 -12.38 7.77 13.62
CA LEU A 11 -11.46 6.73 13.16
C LEU A 11 -10.55 7.23 12.04
N ALA A 12 -11.05 8.09 11.15
CA ALA A 12 -10.23 8.70 10.10
C ALA A 12 -9.16 9.63 10.70
N GLN A 13 -9.54 10.47 11.68
CA GLN A 13 -8.62 11.35 12.38
C GLN A 13 -7.51 10.57 13.10
N ASN A 14 -7.85 9.49 13.79
CA ASN A 14 -6.87 8.62 14.44
C ASN A 14 -5.84 8.02 13.46
N VAL A 15 -6.23 7.74 12.20
CA VAL A 15 -5.28 7.27 11.18
C VAL A 15 -4.29 8.36 10.80
N VAL A 16 -4.77 9.60 10.63
CA VAL A 16 -3.90 10.76 10.32
C VAL A 16 -2.91 11.03 11.44
N GLU A 17 -3.35 10.92 12.70
CA GLU A 17 -2.46 11.13 13.85
C GLU A 17 -1.39 10.05 13.99
N ARG A 18 -1.73 8.79 13.69
CA ARG A 18 -0.81 7.65 13.77
C ARG A 18 0.24 7.60 12.67
N GLU A 19 0.06 8.31 11.58
CA GLU A 19 1.07 8.45 10.53
C GLU A 19 2.36 9.03 11.08
N HIS A 20 2.28 10.01 11.98
CA HIS A 20 3.45 10.58 12.66
C HIS A 20 4.26 9.55 13.46
N ASP A 21 3.62 8.52 14.03
CA ASP A 21 4.31 7.43 14.73
C ASP A 21 5.13 6.58 13.74
N VAL A 22 4.62 6.39 12.52
CA VAL A 22 5.32 5.66 11.45
C VAL A 22 6.58 6.43 11.03
N ASP A 23 6.48 7.74 10.83
CA ASP A 23 7.63 8.62 10.55
C ASP A 23 8.72 8.56 11.61
N GLN A 24 8.32 8.56 12.89
CA GLN A 24 9.28 8.45 13.99
C GLN A 24 9.99 7.10 13.98
N LEU A 25 9.28 6.01 13.66
CA LEU A 25 9.85 4.68 13.55
C LEU A 25 10.83 4.59 12.38
N GLU A 26 10.49 5.16 11.21
CA GLU A 26 11.40 5.24 10.06
C GLU A 26 12.72 5.90 10.46
N ARG A 27 12.67 7.11 11.00
CA ARG A 27 13.88 7.86 11.45
C ARG A 27 14.71 7.09 12.46
N LYS A 28 14.07 6.37 13.38
CA LYS A 28 14.76 5.54 14.36
C LYS A 28 15.48 4.38 13.69
N ILE A 29 14.81 3.66 12.79
CA ILE A 29 15.40 2.53 12.07
C ILE A 29 16.57 2.99 11.21
N ASP A 30 16.47 4.11 10.51
CA ASP A 30 17.55 4.67 9.69
C ASP A 30 18.78 4.99 10.55
N ASN A 31 18.60 5.61 11.72
CA ASN A 31 19.69 5.87 12.64
C ASN A 31 20.35 4.58 13.16
N ASP A 32 19.55 3.56 13.47
CA ASP A 32 20.03 2.26 13.92
C ASP A 32 20.82 1.55 12.80
N LEU A 33 20.35 1.61 11.55
CA LEU A 33 21.04 1.05 10.38
C LEU A 33 22.41 1.73 10.16
N VAL A 34 22.45 3.06 10.21
CA VAL A 34 23.71 3.82 10.11
C VAL A 34 24.69 3.41 11.21
N ALA A 35 24.21 3.27 12.45
CA ALA A 35 25.05 2.85 13.59
C ALA A 35 25.58 1.41 13.41
N ILE A 36 24.78 0.49 12.87
CA ILE A 36 25.19 -0.89 12.56
C ILE A 36 26.28 -0.88 11.49
N ILE A 37 26.07 -0.14 10.38
CA ILE A 37 27.05 -0.04 9.29
C ILE A 37 28.39 0.48 9.82
N ALA A 38 28.36 1.57 10.59
CA ALA A 38 29.56 2.19 11.14
C ALA A 38 30.32 1.28 12.12
N LYS A 39 29.62 0.51 12.96
CA LYS A 39 30.23 -0.33 14.01
C LYS A 39 30.62 -1.73 13.53
N ARG A 40 29.89 -2.30 12.56
CA ARG A 40 30.04 -3.71 12.19
C ARG A 40 30.66 -3.92 10.81
N ALA A 41 30.72 -2.87 9.96
CA ALA A 41 31.19 -2.94 8.57
C ALA A 41 30.65 -4.18 7.81
N PRO A 42 29.30 -4.33 7.72
CA PRO A 42 28.68 -5.53 7.18
C PRO A 42 29.06 -5.74 5.70
N VAL A 43 29.19 -7.01 5.30
CA VAL A 43 29.58 -7.38 3.93
C VAL A 43 28.62 -8.40 3.33
N ALA A 44 28.62 -8.49 2.02
CA ALA A 44 27.88 -9.50 1.25
C ALA A 44 26.40 -9.60 1.69
N ARG A 45 26.00 -10.74 2.29
CA ARG A 45 24.62 -11.01 2.70
C ARG A 45 24.11 -10.00 3.74
N ASP A 46 24.93 -9.70 4.75
CA ASP A 46 24.53 -8.79 5.84
C ASP A 46 24.28 -7.38 5.31
N LEU A 47 25.10 -6.92 4.37
CA LEU A 47 24.89 -5.64 3.69
C LEU A 47 23.60 -5.65 2.87
N ARG A 48 23.28 -6.76 2.16
CA ARG A 48 22.00 -6.87 1.44
C ARG A 48 20.80 -6.76 2.38
N VAL A 49 20.86 -7.41 3.53
CA VAL A 49 19.80 -7.32 4.56
C VAL A 49 19.60 -5.87 4.99
N ILE A 50 20.66 -5.16 5.34
CA ILE A 50 20.61 -3.77 5.79
C ILE A 50 20.01 -2.85 4.71
N VAL A 51 20.47 -2.97 3.47
CA VAL A 51 19.94 -2.18 2.35
C VAL A 51 18.46 -2.50 2.09
N SER A 52 18.07 -3.76 2.22
CA SER A 52 16.67 -4.18 2.05
C SER A 52 15.78 -3.66 3.18
N ILE A 53 16.26 -3.66 4.43
CA ILE A 53 15.52 -3.09 5.56
C ILE A 53 15.33 -1.59 5.36
N SER A 54 16.36 -0.83 4.98
CA SER A 54 16.22 0.60 4.73
C SER A 54 15.16 0.90 3.66
N LYS A 55 15.16 0.15 2.55
CA LYS A 55 14.13 0.30 1.51
C LYS A 55 12.74 -0.11 2.00
N ALA A 56 12.64 -1.22 2.74
CA ALA A 56 11.37 -1.69 3.30
C ALA A 56 10.78 -0.66 4.28
N THR A 57 11.63 0.00 5.08
CA THR A 57 11.21 1.05 6.00
C THR A 57 10.61 2.24 5.25
N THR A 58 11.25 2.69 4.17
CA THR A 58 10.69 3.76 3.31
C THR A 58 9.38 3.34 2.63
N ASP A 59 9.27 2.09 2.15
CA ASP A 59 7.99 1.60 1.59
C ASP A 59 6.88 1.54 2.65
N LEU A 60 7.20 1.20 3.90
CA LEU A 60 6.23 1.21 5.01
C LEU A 60 5.77 2.62 5.38
N GLU A 61 6.67 3.62 5.37
CA GLU A 61 6.32 5.03 5.53
C GLU A 61 5.36 5.47 4.40
N ARG A 62 5.68 5.14 3.14
CA ARG A 62 4.78 5.43 2.00
C ARG A 62 3.40 4.80 2.13
N ILE A 63 3.31 3.60 2.68
CA ILE A 63 2.02 2.96 2.98
C ILE A 63 1.27 3.76 4.05
N GLY A 64 1.96 4.27 5.08
CA GLY A 64 1.39 5.16 6.10
C GLY A 64 0.84 6.45 5.49
N ASP A 65 1.63 7.13 4.65
CA ASP A 65 1.27 8.32 3.91
C ASP A 65 -0.04 8.12 3.09
N GLU A 66 -0.09 7.04 2.31
CA GLU A 66 -1.28 6.76 1.49
C GLU A 66 -2.50 6.39 2.35
N ALA A 67 -2.31 5.73 3.49
CA ALA A 67 -3.39 5.46 4.44
C ALA A 67 -3.94 6.75 5.08
N ALA A 68 -3.07 7.69 5.47
CA ALA A 68 -3.43 9.01 5.98
C ALA A 68 -4.13 9.83 4.89
N ARG A 69 -3.68 9.74 3.63
CA ARG A 69 -4.32 10.38 2.49
C ARG A 69 -5.75 9.89 2.27
N ILE A 70 -5.98 8.57 2.33
CA ILE A 70 -7.32 7.99 2.25
C ILE A 70 -8.20 8.49 3.40
N ALA A 71 -7.65 8.59 4.62
CA ALA A 71 -8.37 9.10 5.78
C ALA A 71 -8.76 10.58 5.62
N ASN A 72 -7.87 11.44 5.11
CA ASN A 72 -8.15 12.84 4.82
C ASN A 72 -9.24 13.00 3.72
N LEU A 73 -9.20 12.17 2.67
CA LEU A 73 -10.25 12.15 1.65
C LEU A 73 -11.60 11.72 2.22
N ALA A 74 -11.61 10.78 3.18
CA ALA A 74 -12.83 10.38 3.89
C ALA A 74 -13.39 11.53 4.74
N LEU A 75 -12.54 12.25 5.48
CA LEU A 75 -12.94 13.43 6.23
C LEU A 75 -13.55 14.50 5.33
N ALA A 76 -12.93 14.79 4.20
CA ALA A 76 -13.46 15.75 3.23
C ALA A 76 -14.85 15.36 2.67
N ILE A 77 -15.13 14.05 2.54
CA ILE A 77 -16.46 13.56 2.17
C ILE A 77 -17.47 13.76 3.31
N TYR A 78 -17.06 13.54 4.58
CA TYR A 78 -17.95 13.64 5.72
C TYR A 78 -18.29 15.08 6.11
N ASP A 79 -17.36 16.02 5.88
CA ASP A 79 -17.54 17.46 6.13
C ASP A 79 -18.31 18.18 5.02
N SER A 80 -18.55 17.52 3.88
CA SER A 80 -19.29 18.14 2.78
C SER A 80 -20.77 18.27 3.10
N ASP A 81 -21.35 19.47 2.85
CA ASP A 81 -22.81 19.73 2.94
C ASP A 81 -23.62 18.95 1.88
N THR A 82 -22.93 18.21 1.01
CA THR A 82 -23.54 17.40 -0.03
C THR A 82 -23.93 16.03 0.51
N SER A 83 -24.95 15.41 -0.10
CA SER A 83 -25.34 14.04 0.23
C SER A 83 -24.15 13.08 0.10
N LEU A 84 -24.01 12.15 1.07
CA LEU A 84 -22.94 11.13 1.05
C LEU A 84 -22.92 10.36 -0.27
N PRO A 85 -21.73 9.95 -0.73
CA PRO A 85 -21.58 9.18 -1.97
C PRO A 85 -22.41 7.89 -1.90
N GLY A 86 -23.04 7.55 -3.03
CA GLY A 86 -23.82 6.33 -3.14
C GLY A 86 -22.99 5.08 -2.81
N LYS A 87 -23.63 4.05 -2.25
CA LYS A 87 -22.96 2.78 -1.88
C LYS A 87 -22.17 2.16 -3.05
N ASN A 88 -22.65 2.32 -4.27
CA ASN A 88 -21.99 1.79 -5.46
C ASN A 88 -20.66 2.50 -5.74
N LEU A 89 -20.56 3.79 -5.47
CA LEU A 89 -19.35 4.59 -5.69
C LEU A 89 -18.22 4.15 -4.76
N MET A 90 -18.54 3.78 -3.52
CA MET A 90 -17.56 3.37 -2.50
C MET A 90 -17.27 1.85 -2.48
N ARG A 91 -18.00 1.07 -3.28
CA ARG A 91 -17.88 -0.40 -3.30
C ARG A 91 -16.48 -0.86 -3.66
N ASP A 92 -15.92 -0.29 -4.72
CA ASP A 92 -14.60 -0.68 -5.23
C ASP A 92 -13.48 -0.30 -4.25
N VAL A 93 -13.62 0.83 -3.56
CA VAL A 93 -12.71 1.22 -2.46
C VAL A 93 -12.67 0.14 -1.37
N GLY A 94 -13.84 -0.40 -1.00
CA GLY A 94 -13.94 -1.48 -0.01
C GLY A 94 -13.29 -2.79 -0.48
N ILE A 95 -13.57 -3.22 -1.70
CA ILE A 95 -13.04 -4.48 -2.27
C ILE A 95 -11.53 -4.41 -2.42
N MET A 96 -11.03 -3.41 -3.14
CA MET A 96 -9.59 -3.22 -3.36
C MET A 96 -8.84 -2.99 -2.03
N GLY A 97 -9.46 -2.27 -1.10
CA GLY A 97 -8.88 -2.06 0.23
C GLY A 97 -8.69 -3.36 1.00
N GLN A 98 -9.63 -4.30 0.96
CA GLN A 98 -9.49 -5.62 1.57
C GLN A 98 -8.38 -6.44 0.92
N GLN A 99 -8.29 -6.44 -0.42
CA GLN A 99 -7.23 -7.12 -1.17
C GLN A 99 -5.85 -6.60 -0.77
N VAL A 100 -5.66 -5.29 -0.78
CA VAL A 100 -4.37 -4.66 -0.44
C VAL A 100 -4.00 -4.88 1.03
N THR A 101 -4.98 -4.85 1.95
CA THR A 101 -4.74 -5.19 3.36
C THR A 101 -4.24 -6.62 3.51
N ALA A 102 -4.83 -7.58 2.79
CA ALA A 102 -4.37 -8.97 2.80
C ALA A 102 -2.96 -9.10 2.19
N MET A 103 -2.67 -8.40 1.08
CA MET A 103 -1.34 -8.37 0.47
C MET A 103 -0.28 -7.81 1.43
N LEU A 104 -0.58 -6.73 2.13
CA LEU A 104 0.33 -6.13 3.11
C LEU A 104 0.61 -7.08 4.27
N HIS A 105 -0.42 -7.71 4.84
CA HIS A 105 -0.23 -8.72 5.89
C HIS A 105 0.64 -9.88 5.40
N GLU A 106 0.37 -10.41 4.22
CA GLU A 106 1.13 -11.52 3.65
C GLU A 106 2.60 -11.12 3.39
N SER A 107 2.86 -9.89 2.94
CA SER A 107 4.22 -9.37 2.74
C SER A 107 4.98 -9.22 4.07
N LEU A 108 4.34 -8.67 5.11
CA LEU A 108 4.95 -8.50 6.43
C LEU A 108 5.26 -9.85 7.09
N GLU A 109 4.35 -10.82 7.04
CA GLU A 109 4.61 -12.18 7.54
C GLU A 109 5.74 -12.86 6.77
N SER A 110 5.80 -12.68 5.44
CA SER A 110 6.87 -13.22 4.63
C SER A 110 8.21 -12.55 4.96
N PHE A 111 8.20 -11.26 5.32
CA PHE A 111 9.39 -10.52 5.72
C PHE A 111 9.90 -10.98 7.09
N ASP A 112 9.01 -11.19 8.05
CA ASP A 112 9.34 -11.67 9.40
C ASP A 112 9.94 -13.09 9.37
N THR A 113 9.35 -13.98 8.53
CA THR A 113 9.78 -15.38 8.40
C THR A 113 10.87 -15.61 7.34
N LEU A 114 11.22 -14.59 6.55
CA LEU A 114 12.10 -14.69 5.38
C LEU A 114 11.67 -15.80 4.40
N ASP A 115 10.36 -15.93 4.16
CA ASP A 115 9.80 -16.94 3.26
C ASP A 115 9.75 -16.43 1.81
N ALA A 116 10.81 -16.74 1.05
CA ALA A 116 10.91 -16.35 -0.36
C ALA A 116 9.80 -16.94 -1.23
N LYS A 117 9.35 -18.18 -0.97
CA LYS A 117 8.29 -18.81 -1.78
C LYS A 117 6.95 -18.12 -1.62
N ARG A 118 6.64 -17.69 -0.39
CA ARG A 118 5.44 -16.91 -0.10
C ARG A 118 5.52 -15.53 -0.75
N ALA A 119 6.68 -14.87 -0.66
CA ALA A 119 6.94 -13.59 -1.31
C ALA A 119 6.78 -13.67 -2.84
N GLU A 120 7.30 -14.71 -3.49
CA GLU A 120 7.15 -14.96 -4.93
C GLU A 120 5.69 -15.09 -5.36
N LYS A 121 4.88 -15.83 -4.60
CA LYS A 121 3.45 -15.96 -4.86
C LYS A 121 2.71 -14.62 -4.76
N LEU A 122 3.08 -13.79 -3.79
CA LEU A 122 2.48 -12.48 -3.60
C LEU A 122 2.81 -11.55 -4.78
N ILE A 123 4.04 -11.53 -5.24
CA ILE A 123 4.47 -10.75 -6.41
C ILE A 123 3.63 -11.09 -7.65
N CYS A 124 3.29 -12.37 -7.82
CA CYS A 124 2.50 -12.81 -8.97
C CYS A 124 1.00 -12.46 -8.87
N LYS A 125 0.48 -12.24 -7.67
CA LYS A 125 -0.92 -11.80 -7.45
C LYS A 125 -1.17 -10.32 -7.78
N ASP A 126 -0.13 -9.50 -7.87
CA ASP A 126 -0.25 -8.06 -8.09
C ASP A 126 -0.99 -7.69 -9.40
N ASN A 127 -0.91 -8.53 -10.42
CA ASN A 127 -1.64 -8.33 -11.67
C ASN A 127 -3.18 -8.28 -11.47
N GLU A 128 -3.73 -8.94 -10.45
CA GLU A 128 -5.15 -8.92 -10.15
C GLU A 128 -5.59 -7.54 -9.65
N LEU A 129 -4.78 -6.91 -8.79
CA LEU A 129 -5.03 -5.57 -8.27
C LEU A 129 -5.04 -4.51 -9.39
N GLU A 130 -4.10 -4.60 -10.35
CA GLU A 130 -4.06 -3.69 -11.51
C GLU A 130 -5.31 -3.84 -12.40
N ILE A 131 -5.79 -5.07 -12.64
CA ILE A 131 -7.02 -5.33 -13.39
C ILE A 131 -8.23 -4.72 -12.66
N ASP A 132 -8.31 -4.88 -11.35
CA ASP A 132 -9.40 -4.33 -10.53
C ASP A 132 -9.35 -2.81 -10.51
N PHE A 133 -8.16 -2.20 -10.43
CA PHE A 133 -7.96 -0.76 -10.54
C PHE A 133 -8.51 -0.21 -11.86
N GLN A 134 -8.09 -0.77 -13.00
CA GLN A 134 -8.55 -0.35 -14.32
C GLN A 134 -10.07 -0.54 -14.49
N SER A 135 -10.62 -1.60 -13.93
CA SER A 135 -12.05 -1.89 -13.96
C SER A 135 -12.84 -0.90 -13.11
N SER A 136 -12.32 -0.51 -11.96
CA SER A 136 -12.91 0.48 -11.06
C SER A 136 -12.97 1.86 -11.70
N LEU A 137 -11.90 2.28 -12.38
CA LEU A 137 -11.88 3.56 -13.11
C LEU A 137 -12.95 3.60 -14.21
N ARG A 138 -13.14 2.51 -14.97
CA ARG A 138 -14.18 2.42 -15.99
C ARG A 138 -15.59 2.51 -15.39
N ARG A 139 -15.85 1.83 -14.28
CA ARG A 139 -17.14 1.93 -13.56
C ARG A 139 -17.40 3.34 -13.06
N LEU A 140 -16.39 4.00 -12.48
CA LEU A 140 -16.51 5.39 -12.01
C LEU A 140 -16.83 6.36 -13.16
N ALA A 141 -16.19 6.20 -14.33
CA ALA A 141 -16.52 6.99 -15.51
C ALA A 141 -17.99 6.82 -15.94
N THR A 142 -18.54 5.59 -15.88
CA THR A 142 -19.95 5.34 -16.17
C THR A 142 -20.87 6.06 -15.17
N TYR A 143 -20.58 6.02 -13.87
CA TYR A 143 -21.37 6.73 -12.86
C TYR A 143 -21.37 8.25 -13.06
N LEU A 144 -20.26 8.84 -13.52
CA LEU A 144 -20.19 10.26 -13.82
C LEU A 144 -21.05 10.65 -15.02
N LEU A 145 -21.13 9.79 -16.03
CA LEU A 145 -22.00 10.01 -17.20
C LEU A 145 -23.49 9.92 -16.84
N GLU A 146 -23.85 9.07 -15.87
CA GLU A 146 -25.23 8.94 -15.40
C GLU A 146 -25.69 10.14 -14.56
N ASP A 147 -24.83 10.68 -13.67
CA ASP A 147 -25.17 11.84 -12.85
C ASP A 147 -23.95 12.73 -12.57
N ALA A 148 -23.86 13.83 -13.31
CA ALA A 148 -22.79 14.81 -13.19
C ALA A 148 -22.72 15.49 -11.78
N ARG A 149 -23.77 15.43 -10.96
CA ARG A 149 -23.75 15.98 -9.60
C ARG A 149 -22.79 15.21 -8.68
N ASN A 150 -22.43 14.00 -9.03
CA ASN A 150 -21.51 13.14 -8.28
C ASN A 150 -20.02 13.41 -8.56
N VAL A 151 -19.67 14.43 -9.39
CA VAL A 151 -18.27 14.70 -9.79
C VAL A 151 -17.34 14.87 -8.59
N GLY A 152 -17.74 15.61 -7.55
CA GLY A 152 -16.92 15.82 -6.36
C GLY A 152 -16.59 14.51 -5.64
N HIS A 153 -17.60 13.69 -5.40
CA HIS A 153 -17.42 12.37 -4.74
C HIS A 153 -16.64 11.39 -5.61
N ALA A 154 -16.84 11.42 -6.92
CA ALA A 154 -16.10 10.56 -7.84
C ALA A 154 -14.62 10.90 -7.86
N ILE A 155 -14.25 12.19 -7.81
CA ILE A 155 -12.85 12.62 -7.71
C ILE A 155 -12.21 12.07 -6.42
N HIS A 156 -12.86 12.24 -5.27
CA HIS A 156 -12.35 11.68 -4.01
C HIS A 156 -12.21 10.16 -4.09
N THR A 157 -13.19 9.46 -4.70
CA THR A 157 -13.15 7.99 -4.87
C THR A 157 -12.00 7.57 -5.76
N VAL A 158 -11.76 8.24 -6.90
CA VAL A 158 -10.60 7.96 -7.78
C VAL A 158 -9.30 8.11 -7.01
N LEU A 159 -9.16 9.19 -6.23
CA LEU A 159 -7.95 9.43 -5.44
C LEU A 159 -7.74 8.36 -4.37
N MET A 160 -8.81 7.90 -3.70
CA MET A 160 -8.73 6.78 -2.74
C MET A 160 -8.30 5.48 -3.42
N ILE A 161 -8.91 5.13 -4.56
CA ILE A 161 -8.56 3.93 -5.33
C ILE A 161 -7.09 3.99 -5.78
N ARG A 162 -6.61 5.16 -6.19
CA ARG A 162 -5.21 5.36 -6.54
C ARG A 162 -4.27 5.18 -5.35
N SER A 163 -4.64 5.70 -4.18
CA SER A 163 -3.86 5.48 -2.95
C SER A 163 -3.83 3.99 -2.55
N ILE A 164 -4.94 3.27 -2.70
CA ILE A 164 -5.01 1.82 -2.44
C ILE A 164 -4.09 1.04 -3.39
N GLU A 165 -4.10 1.36 -4.67
CA GLU A 165 -3.22 0.73 -5.67
C GLU A 165 -1.74 0.96 -5.30
N ARG A 166 -1.35 2.18 -4.91
CA ARG A 166 0.02 2.48 -4.46
C ARG A 166 0.42 1.71 -3.20
N ILE A 167 -0.49 1.51 -2.25
CA ILE A 167 -0.23 0.63 -1.10
C ILE A 167 0.07 -0.80 -1.57
N GLY A 168 -0.65 -1.31 -2.57
CA GLY A 168 -0.38 -2.61 -3.19
C GLY A 168 1.02 -2.67 -3.81
N ASP A 169 1.42 -1.66 -4.58
CA ASP A 169 2.76 -1.54 -5.16
C ASP A 169 3.85 -1.62 -4.08
N HIS A 170 3.71 -0.86 -2.98
CA HIS A 170 4.66 -0.88 -1.86
C HIS A 170 4.67 -2.24 -1.13
N ALA A 171 3.51 -2.88 -0.95
CA ALA A 171 3.42 -4.22 -0.38
C ALA A 171 4.13 -5.28 -1.26
N ARG A 172 4.02 -5.16 -2.59
CA ARG A 172 4.80 -5.98 -3.54
C ARG A 172 6.30 -5.73 -3.39
N ASN A 173 6.75 -4.47 -3.30
CA ASN A 173 8.15 -4.14 -3.11
C ASN A 173 8.74 -4.82 -1.87
N LEU A 174 8.00 -4.89 -0.75
CA LEU A 174 8.42 -5.62 0.44
C LEU A 174 8.70 -7.10 0.12
N ALA A 175 7.85 -7.75 -0.67
CA ALA A 175 8.05 -9.13 -1.10
C ALA A 175 9.29 -9.29 -2.00
N GLU A 176 9.54 -8.35 -2.90
CA GLU A 176 10.73 -8.33 -3.76
C GLU A 176 12.03 -8.22 -2.97
N TYR A 177 12.04 -7.44 -1.87
CA TYR A 177 13.20 -7.35 -0.98
C TYR A 177 13.50 -8.67 -0.27
N ILE A 178 12.50 -9.48 0.06
CA ILE A 178 12.71 -10.81 0.65
C ILE A 178 13.44 -11.73 -0.34
N VAL A 179 12.98 -11.76 -1.60
CA VAL A 179 13.62 -12.52 -2.66
C VAL A 179 15.07 -12.06 -2.84
N TYR A 180 15.31 -10.74 -2.84
CA TYR A 180 16.66 -10.19 -2.94
C TYR A 180 17.56 -10.58 -1.75
N ILE A 181 17.05 -10.54 -0.51
CA ILE A 181 17.80 -10.97 0.69
C ILE A 181 18.25 -12.44 0.55
N ILE A 182 17.34 -13.32 0.16
CA ILE A 182 17.55 -14.76 0.20
C ILE A 182 18.32 -15.24 -1.02
N GLN A 183 17.89 -14.85 -2.21
CA GLN A 183 18.44 -15.36 -3.49
C GLN A 183 19.55 -14.46 -4.05
N GLY A 184 19.66 -13.20 -3.59
CA GLY A 184 20.60 -12.23 -4.15
C GLY A 184 20.22 -11.74 -5.55
N LYS A 185 19.00 -12.04 -6.02
CA LYS A 185 18.49 -11.64 -7.34
C LYS A 185 17.60 -10.40 -7.21
N ASP A 186 17.91 -9.35 -7.97
CA ASP A 186 17.05 -8.18 -8.09
C ASP A 186 16.01 -8.44 -9.18
N ILE A 187 14.74 -8.59 -8.78
CA ILE A 187 13.62 -8.91 -9.67
C ILE A 187 12.70 -7.72 -9.94
N ARG A 188 12.97 -6.55 -9.34
CA ARG A 188 12.10 -5.35 -9.38
C ARG A 188 11.71 -4.86 -10.77
N HIS A 189 12.54 -5.13 -11.79
CA HIS A 189 12.29 -4.68 -13.15
C HIS A 189 11.87 -5.82 -14.09
N ASN A 190 11.78 -7.06 -13.58
CA ASN A 190 11.53 -8.27 -14.39
C ASN A 190 10.44 -9.19 -13.80
N HIS A 191 9.60 -8.69 -12.86
CA HIS A 191 8.59 -9.49 -12.19
C HIS A 191 7.62 -10.20 -13.16
N THR A 192 7.20 -9.52 -14.25
CA THR A 192 6.31 -10.13 -15.26
C THR A 192 6.95 -11.34 -15.98
N ALA A 193 8.26 -11.34 -16.18
CA ALA A 193 8.96 -12.48 -16.73
C ALA A 193 9.16 -13.58 -15.68
N TYR A 194 9.30 -13.18 -14.40
CA TYR A 194 9.49 -14.08 -13.27
C TYR A 194 8.24 -14.94 -13.00
N CYS A 195 7.05 -14.35 -13.11
CA CYS A 195 5.77 -15.03 -12.89
C CYS A 195 5.32 -15.94 -14.05
N LYS A 196 6.01 -15.93 -15.20
CA LYS A 196 5.67 -16.77 -16.37
C LYS A 196 6.47 -18.08 -16.46
N THR A 197 7.32 -18.38 -15.47
CA THR A 197 8.29 -19.50 -15.54
C THR A 197 7.85 -20.74 -14.73
N ASP A 198 6.59 -20.82 -14.27
CA ASP A 198 6.02 -22.04 -13.66
C ASP A 198 4.96 -22.67 -14.54
#